data_2903a8f85bb7315ad3d8c5bc4fb8b4ff
#
_entry.id   2903a8f85bb7315ad3d8c5bc4fb8b4ff
#
_cell.length_a   1.000
_cell.length_b   1.000
_cell.length_c   1.000
_cell.angle_alpha   90.00
_cell.angle_beta   90.00
_cell.angle_gamma   90.00
#
_symmetry.space_group_name_H-M   'P 1'
#
loop_
_entity.id
_entity.type
_entity.pdbx_description
1 polymer ?
#
loop_
_entity_poly.entity_id
_entity_poly.type
_entity_poly.pdbx_seq_one_letter_code
_entity_poly.pdbx_strand_id
1 'polypeptide(L)'
;GLKGKLAFTDSSVSAKGLTGQYLGGPVKLDIDTIKPGRPPVVEVHASGQAQVSELNPVLGEWITDGLTGSTDWQGVMHWGAGDPSLHVTSDLSGITSLFPAPLNKPAEEAWSTSMDAVFPAAQAPQLAFRPGDRVFGNLSMPGEEQDALP
;
A
#
# COMPACT_ATOMS: atom_id res chain seq x y z
N GLY A 1 2.01 -16.65 6.82
CA GLY A 1 3.20 -16.04 7.42
C GLY A 1 4.31 -15.82 6.41
N LEU A 2 5.27 -14.96 6.74
CA LEU A 2 6.46 -14.69 5.93
C LEU A 2 7.50 -15.80 6.14
N LYS A 3 8.20 -16.17 5.07
CA LYS A 3 9.30 -17.14 5.07
C LYS A 3 10.55 -16.51 4.48
N GLY A 4 11.71 -16.74 5.09
CA GLY A 4 13.00 -16.24 4.63
C GLY A 4 13.97 -16.01 5.78
N LYS A 5 15.11 -15.40 5.46
CA LYS A 5 16.15 -15.08 6.42
C LYS A 5 16.18 -13.57 6.67
N LEU A 6 16.14 -13.19 7.91
CA LEU A 6 16.31 -11.83 8.39
C LEU A 6 17.64 -11.72 9.13
N ALA A 7 18.48 -10.79 8.72
CA ALA A 7 19.71 -10.43 9.42
C ALA A 7 19.53 -9.06 10.08
N PHE A 8 19.92 -8.97 11.35
CA PHE A 8 19.86 -7.71 12.08
C PHE A 8 21.05 -7.57 13.02
N THR A 9 21.43 -6.31 13.21
CA THR A 9 22.40 -5.87 14.20
C THR A 9 21.76 -4.77 15.05
N ASP A 10 22.50 -4.20 15.96
CA ASP A 10 22.03 -3.03 16.74
C ASP A 10 21.84 -1.75 15.91
N SER A 11 22.32 -1.72 14.67
CA SER A 11 22.29 -0.54 13.79
C SER A 11 21.80 -0.82 12.36
N SER A 12 21.44 -2.05 12.05
CA SER A 12 20.98 -2.43 10.70
C SER A 12 20.03 -3.62 10.69
N VAL A 13 19.16 -3.63 9.69
CA VAL A 13 18.26 -4.73 9.37
C VAL A 13 18.33 -5.00 7.87
N SER A 14 18.43 -6.26 7.49
CA SER A 14 18.39 -6.64 6.07
C SER A 14 17.74 -8.00 5.87
N ALA A 15 17.02 -8.14 4.78
CA ALA A 15 16.48 -9.42 4.31
C ALA A 15 16.29 -9.37 2.81
N LYS A 16 16.51 -10.49 2.15
CA LYS A 16 16.28 -10.63 0.71
C LYS A 16 15.37 -11.81 0.42
N GLY A 17 14.45 -11.59 -0.51
CA GLY A 17 13.58 -12.64 -1.00
C GLY A 17 12.67 -13.27 0.06
N LEU A 18 12.24 -12.51 1.05
CA LEU A 18 11.17 -12.97 1.95
C LEU A 18 9.91 -13.20 1.12
N THR A 19 9.26 -14.33 1.33
CA THR A 19 8.04 -14.70 0.62
C THR A 19 6.91 -15.02 1.58
N GLY A 20 5.68 -14.78 1.16
CA GLY A 20 4.51 -15.06 1.96
C GLY A 20 3.21 -14.91 1.18
N GLN A 21 2.11 -14.80 1.90
CA GLN A 21 0.79 -14.54 1.36
C GLN A 21 0.24 -13.28 2.00
N TYR A 22 -0.28 -12.37 1.18
CA TYR A 22 -0.89 -11.13 1.63
C TYR A 22 -1.91 -10.65 0.58
N LEU A 23 -3.04 -10.11 1.03
CA LEU A 23 -4.14 -9.64 0.16
C LEU A 23 -4.63 -10.70 -0.85
N GLY A 24 -4.66 -11.97 -0.45
CA GLY A 24 -5.13 -13.08 -1.27
C GLY A 24 -4.14 -13.57 -2.33
N GLY A 25 -2.94 -13.03 -2.37
CA GLY A 25 -1.91 -13.39 -3.34
C GLY A 25 -0.53 -13.57 -2.73
N PRO A 26 0.42 -14.07 -3.53
CA PRO A 26 1.81 -14.16 -3.12
C PRO A 26 2.42 -12.77 -2.95
N VAL A 27 3.31 -12.63 -1.98
CA VAL A 27 4.09 -11.41 -1.74
C VAL A 27 5.56 -11.74 -1.58
N LYS A 28 6.40 -10.86 -2.09
CA LYS A 28 7.85 -10.88 -1.92
C LYS A 28 8.31 -9.57 -1.30
N LEU A 29 9.22 -9.66 -0.34
CA LEU A 29 9.78 -8.52 0.38
C LEU A 29 11.30 -8.55 0.37
N ASP A 30 11.91 -7.41 0.13
CA ASP A 30 13.32 -7.14 0.35
C ASP A 30 13.44 -5.98 1.34
N ILE A 31 14.30 -6.13 2.34
CA ILE A 31 14.51 -5.15 3.40
C ILE A 31 15.98 -4.74 3.40
N ASP A 32 16.25 -3.47 3.34
CA ASP A 32 17.59 -2.91 3.37
C ASP A 32 17.69 -1.73 4.34
N THR A 33 18.79 -1.64 5.05
CA THR A 33 19.15 -0.45 5.81
C THR A 33 19.84 0.54 4.88
N ILE A 34 19.17 1.67 4.60
CA ILE A 34 19.73 2.73 3.76
C ILE A 34 20.58 3.73 4.57
N LYS A 35 20.34 3.82 5.88
CA LYS A 35 21.16 4.62 6.78
C LYS A 35 21.30 3.90 8.11
N PRO A 36 22.50 3.35 8.43
CA PRO A 36 22.77 2.77 9.73
C PRO A 36 22.65 3.80 10.85
N GLY A 37 22.15 3.38 12.01
CA GLY A 37 21.99 4.27 13.14
C GLY A 37 21.09 3.67 14.23
N ARG A 38 20.71 4.50 15.20
CA ARG A 38 19.80 4.13 16.28
C ARG A 38 18.70 5.21 16.42
N PRO A 39 17.51 5.00 15.82
CA PRO A 39 17.12 3.88 14.97
C PRO A 39 17.76 3.93 13.57
N PRO A 40 17.95 2.77 12.89
CA PRO A 40 18.37 2.75 11.50
C PRO A 40 17.25 3.25 10.60
N VAL A 41 17.59 3.82 9.44
CA VAL A 41 16.61 4.09 8.38
C VAL A 41 16.55 2.88 7.46
N VAL A 42 15.37 2.30 7.35
CA VAL A 42 15.12 1.05 6.63
C VAL A 42 14.21 1.33 5.45
N GLU A 43 14.54 0.72 4.32
CA GLU A 43 13.70 0.69 3.12
C GLU A 43 13.22 -0.74 2.88
N VAL A 44 11.92 -0.90 2.68
CA VAL A 44 11.28 -2.18 2.35
C VAL A 44 10.72 -2.08 0.94
N HIS A 45 11.20 -2.94 0.05
CA HIS A 45 10.60 -3.16 -1.26
C HIS A 45 9.67 -4.36 -1.20
N ALA A 46 8.43 -4.16 -1.58
CA ALA A 46 7.42 -5.19 -1.63
C ALA A 46 6.85 -5.33 -3.04
N SER A 47 6.53 -6.53 -3.44
CA SER A 47 5.77 -6.80 -4.68
C SER A 47 4.86 -7.99 -4.47
N GLY A 48 3.72 -7.99 -5.12
CA GLY A 48 2.79 -9.09 -4.99
C GLY A 48 1.56 -8.93 -5.85
N GLN A 49 0.60 -9.79 -5.60
CA GLN A 49 -0.72 -9.75 -6.22
C GLN A 49 -1.78 -9.51 -5.14
N ALA A 50 -2.73 -8.64 -5.42
CA ALA A 50 -3.86 -8.36 -4.54
C ALA A 50 -5.18 -8.75 -5.21
N GLN A 51 -6.03 -9.45 -4.46
CA GLN A 51 -7.39 -9.76 -4.86
C GLN A 51 -8.34 -8.71 -4.28
N VAL A 52 -9.29 -8.23 -5.08
CA VAL A 52 -10.26 -7.22 -4.63
C VAL A 52 -11.02 -7.68 -3.39
N SER A 53 -11.39 -8.97 -3.32
CA SER A 53 -12.10 -9.54 -2.17
C SER A 53 -11.35 -9.38 -0.83
N GLU A 54 -10.03 -9.29 -0.89
CA GLU A 54 -9.17 -9.14 0.30
C GLU A 54 -8.86 -7.68 0.64
N LEU A 55 -9.25 -6.74 -0.22
CA LEU A 55 -9.03 -5.30 -0.02
C LEU A 55 -10.12 -4.63 0.82
N ASN A 56 -11.18 -5.35 1.15
CA ASN A 56 -12.32 -4.83 1.91
C ASN A 56 -11.93 -4.15 3.23
N PRO A 57 -11.06 -4.72 4.08
CA PRO A 57 -10.62 -4.07 5.32
C PRO A 57 -9.85 -2.76 5.11
N VAL A 58 -9.29 -2.55 3.91
CA VAL A 58 -8.48 -1.37 3.56
C VAL A 58 -9.30 -0.30 2.87
N LEU A 59 -10.14 -0.70 1.90
CA LEU A 59 -10.88 0.22 1.04
C LEU A 59 -12.35 0.40 1.44
N GLY A 60 -12.91 -0.55 2.17
CA GLY A 60 -14.33 -0.59 2.52
C GLY A 60 -15.23 -1.23 1.45
N GLU A 61 -16.34 -1.81 1.89
CA GLU A 61 -17.26 -2.57 1.03
C GLU A 61 -17.82 -1.74 -0.12
N TRP A 62 -18.14 -0.49 0.11
CA TRP A 62 -18.72 0.39 -0.90
C TRP A 62 -17.81 0.62 -2.13
N ILE A 63 -16.48 0.47 -1.97
CA ILE A 63 -15.54 0.50 -3.08
C ILE A 63 -15.40 -0.90 -3.68
N THR A 64 -15.19 -1.90 -2.84
CA THR A 64 -14.91 -3.27 -3.30
C THR A 64 -16.09 -3.93 -3.97
N ASP A 65 -17.33 -3.56 -3.63
CA ASP A 65 -18.55 -4.08 -4.30
C ASP A 65 -18.64 -3.69 -5.78
N GLY A 66 -18.02 -2.57 -6.17
CA GLY A 66 -17.96 -2.13 -7.57
C GLY A 66 -16.75 -2.64 -8.34
N LEU A 67 -15.88 -3.45 -7.70
CA LEU A 67 -14.64 -3.94 -8.27
C LEU A 67 -14.59 -5.47 -8.24
N THR A 68 -13.94 -6.08 -9.23
CA THR A 68 -13.68 -7.52 -9.26
C THR A 68 -12.30 -7.80 -9.86
N GLY A 69 -11.74 -8.95 -9.51
CA GLY A 69 -10.47 -9.44 -10.08
C GLY A 69 -9.28 -9.30 -9.13
N SER A 70 -8.11 -9.35 -9.72
CA SER A 70 -6.83 -9.21 -9.01
C SER A 70 -5.83 -8.43 -9.86
N THR A 71 -4.87 -7.79 -9.21
CA THR A 71 -3.82 -7.02 -9.88
C THR A 71 -2.49 -7.17 -9.19
N ASP A 72 -1.42 -7.00 -9.95
CA ASP A 72 -0.07 -6.92 -9.42
C ASP A 72 0.19 -5.51 -8.86
N TRP A 73 0.98 -5.45 -7.80
CA TRP A 73 1.36 -4.20 -7.16
C TRP A 73 2.82 -4.22 -6.72
N GLN A 74 3.39 -3.04 -6.57
CA GLN A 74 4.71 -2.82 -6.01
C GLN A 74 4.62 -1.72 -4.94
N GLY A 75 5.41 -1.86 -3.88
CA GLY A 75 5.44 -0.89 -2.80
C GLY A 75 6.84 -0.65 -2.29
N VAL A 76 7.09 0.58 -1.84
CA VAL A 76 8.31 0.98 -1.15
C VAL A 76 7.92 1.66 0.14
N MET A 77 8.42 1.15 1.25
CA MET A 77 8.19 1.71 2.58
C MET A 77 9.50 2.20 3.17
N HIS A 78 9.49 3.38 3.75
CA HIS A 78 10.59 3.92 4.53
C HIS A 78 10.20 4.00 6.01
N TRP A 79 11.10 3.56 6.86
CA TRP A 79 10.91 3.54 8.30
C TRP A 79 12.22 3.85 9.03
N GLY A 80 12.13 4.56 10.16
CA GLY A 80 13.26 4.82 11.05
C GLY A 80 13.35 6.26 11.48
N ALA A 81 13.93 7.14 10.67
CA ALA A 81 13.99 8.56 10.98
C ALA A 81 12.81 9.30 10.32
N GLY A 82 12.08 10.08 11.12
CA GLY A 82 10.89 10.79 10.66
C GLY A 82 9.65 9.89 10.60
N ASP A 83 8.62 10.40 9.95
CA ASP A 83 7.36 9.68 9.80
C ASP A 83 7.50 8.53 8.81
N PRO A 84 7.01 7.33 9.14
CA PRO A 84 6.96 6.24 8.17
C PRO A 84 6.18 6.63 6.92
N SER A 85 6.66 6.23 5.77
CA SER A 85 6.01 6.51 4.48
C SER A 85 5.91 5.24 3.64
N LEU A 86 4.85 5.16 2.85
CA LEU A 86 4.58 4.06 1.92
C LEU A 86 4.18 4.62 0.57
N HIS A 87 4.82 4.13 -0.48
CA HIS A 87 4.44 4.41 -1.87
C HIS A 87 4.10 3.10 -2.57
N VAL A 88 2.88 3.00 -3.10
CA VAL A 88 2.39 1.81 -3.81
C VAL A 88 2.02 2.17 -5.23
N THR A 89 2.39 1.33 -6.17
CA THR A 89 2.02 1.45 -7.59
C THR A 89 1.39 0.18 -8.11
N SER A 90 0.46 0.33 -9.03
CA SER A 90 -0.17 -0.74 -9.80
C SER A 90 -0.66 -0.18 -11.13
N ASP A 91 -0.72 -1.01 -12.15
CA ASP A 91 -1.38 -0.66 -13.41
C ASP A 91 -2.86 -1.08 -13.43
N LEU A 92 -3.35 -1.68 -12.36
CA LEU A 92 -4.70 -2.20 -12.21
C LEU A 92 -5.15 -3.16 -13.32
N SER A 93 -4.23 -3.73 -14.10
CA SER A 93 -4.56 -4.80 -15.04
C SER A 93 -5.12 -6.00 -14.27
N GLY A 94 -6.20 -6.58 -14.77
CA GLY A 94 -6.92 -7.67 -14.10
C GLY A 94 -8.05 -7.21 -13.18
N ILE A 95 -8.18 -5.92 -12.90
CA ILE A 95 -9.30 -5.33 -12.16
C ILE A 95 -10.37 -4.87 -13.14
N THR A 96 -11.61 -5.31 -12.93
CA THR A 96 -12.80 -4.75 -13.58
C THR A 96 -13.50 -3.79 -12.63
N SER A 97 -13.82 -2.61 -13.12
CA SER A 97 -14.63 -1.62 -12.40
C SER A 97 -16.00 -1.50 -13.04
N LEU A 98 -17.04 -1.69 -12.23
CA LEU A 98 -18.45 -1.56 -12.59
C LEU A 98 -19.01 -0.18 -12.26
N PHE A 99 -18.21 0.72 -11.74
CA PHE A 99 -18.63 2.09 -11.48
C PHE A 99 -19.03 2.81 -12.76
N PRO A 100 -19.91 3.82 -12.68
CA PRO A 100 -20.27 4.64 -13.83
C PRO A 100 -19.05 5.35 -14.44
N ALA A 101 -19.12 5.68 -15.73
CA ALA A 101 -18.11 6.50 -16.38
C ALA A 101 -17.88 7.82 -15.58
N PRO A 102 -16.64 8.28 -15.46
CA PRO A 102 -15.41 7.80 -16.12
C PRO A 102 -14.65 6.70 -15.35
N LEU A 103 -15.22 6.11 -14.31
CA LEU A 103 -14.55 5.14 -13.44
C LEU A 103 -14.75 3.68 -13.87
N ASN A 104 -15.54 3.44 -14.92
CA ASN A 104 -15.70 2.10 -15.48
C ASN A 104 -14.44 1.65 -16.19
N LYS A 105 -14.08 0.39 -16.02
CA LYS A 105 -12.84 -0.19 -16.54
C LYS A 105 -12.98 -1.68 -16.79
N PRO A 106 -12.68 -2.19 -18.00
CA PRO A 106 -12.53 -3.63 -18.23
C PRO A 106 -11.20 -4.15 -17.67
N ALA A 107 -11.13 -5.47 -17.42
CA ALA A 107 -9.96 -6.10 -16.80
C ALA A 107 -8.67 -5.94 -17.62
N GLU A 108 -8.76 -5.97 -18.94
CA GLU A 108 -7.62 -5.89 -19.86
C GLU A 108 -7.06 -4.47 -20.03
N GLU A 109 -7.77 -3.44 -19.59
CA GLU A 109 -7.28 -2.06 -19.63
C GLU A 109 -6.35 -1.77 -18.46
N ALA A 110 -5.17 -1.20 -18.72
CA ALA A 110 -4.22 -0.77 -17.71
C ALA A 110 -4.44 0.69 -17.32
N TRP A 111 -4.52 0.94 -16.02
CA TRP A 111 -4.57 2.28 -15.44
C TRP A 111 -3.42 2.46 -14.46
N SER A 112 -2.37 3.15 -14.86
CA SER A 112 -1.26 3.48 -13.96
C SER A 112 -1.78 4.22 -12.73
N THR A 113 -1.62 3.60 -11.57
CA THR A 113 -2.17 4.11 -10.31
C THR A 113 -1.07 4.15 -9.26
N SER A 114 -1.07 5.18 -8.45
CA SER A 114 -0.18 5.28 -7.29
C SER A 114 -0.93 5.71 -6.05
N MET A 115 -0.44 5.26 -4.90
CA MET A 115 -0.90 5.66 -3.58
C MET A 115 0.32 6.02 -2.74
N ASP A 116 0.29 7.19 -2.13
CA ASP A 116 1.25 7.63 -1.14
C ASP A 116 0.57 7.70 0.23
N ALA A 117 1.22 7.15 1.23
CA ALA A 117 0.78 7.23 2.61
C ALA A 117 1.91 7.72 3.51
N VAL A 118 1.59 8.60 4.44
CA VAL A 118 2.49 9.04 5.52
C VAL A 118 1.79 8.80 6.84
N PHE A 119 2.51 8.24 7.81
CA PHE A 119 1.99 7.86 9.12
C PHE A 119 2.65 8.72 10.22
N PRO A 120 2.19 9.98 10.43
CA PRO A 120 2.73 10.83 11.48
C PRO A 120 2.42 10.25 12.87
N ALA A 121 3.38 10.38 13.81
CA ALA A 121 3.26 9.78 15.14
C ALA A 121 2.08 10.30 15.99
N ALA A 122 1.61 11.52 15.72
CA ALA A 122 0.58 12.20 16.53
C ALA A 122 -0.61 12.70 15.70
N GLN A 123 -0.74 12.26 14.46
CA GLN A 123 -1.80 12.69 13.53
C GLN A 123 -2.37 11.49 12.79
N ALA A 124 -3.55 11.67 12.21
CA ALA A 124 -4.13 10.66 11.33
C ALA A 124 -3.25 10.40 10.10
N PRO A 125 -3.23 9.16 9.58
CA PRO A 125 -2.52 8.86 8.34
C PRO A 125 -2.98 9.76 7.20
N GLN A 126 -2.02 10.25 6.42
CA GLN A 126 -2.27 11.04 5.22
C GLN A 126 -2.14 10.13 4.01
N LEU A 127 -3.21 10.03 3.24
CA LEU A 127 -3.28 9.21 2.05
C LEU A 127 -3.51 10.09 0.83
N ALA A 128 -2.72 9.90 -0.21
CA ALA A 128 -2.92 10.49 -1.53
C ALA A 128 -3.05 9.37 -2.56
N PHE A 129 -4.19 9.28 -3.19
CA PHE A 129 -4.49 8.29 -4.22
C PHE A 129 -4.60 8.95 -5.58
N ARG A 130 -3.89 8.41 -6.59
CA ARG A 130 -3.88 8.92 -7.96
C ARG A 130 -4.26 7.81 -8.93
N PRO A 131 -5.56 7.66 -9.25
CA PRO A 131 -6.03 6.64 -10.19
C PRO A 131 -5.84 7.12 -11.63
N GLY A 132 -4.74 6.74 -12.26
CA GLY A 132 -4.46 7.02 -13.67
C GLY A 132 -4.44 8.51 -14.05
N ASP A 133 -4.37 8.78 -15.35
CA ASP A 133 -4.36 10.14 -15.88
C ASP A 133 -5.77 10.80 -15.91
N ARG A 134 -6.81 10.10 -15.47
CA ARG A 134 -8.20 10.49 -15.69
C ARG A 134 -8.93 11.07 -14.49
N VAL A 135 -8.43 10.85 -13.27
CA VAL A 135 -9.06 11.35 -12.04
C VAL A 135 -7.99 11.80 -11.06
N PHE A 136 -7.98 13.07 -10.73
CA PHE A 136 -7.17 13.61 -9.65
C PHE A 136 -8.04 13.74 -8.41
N GLY A 137 -7.74 12.97 -7.36
CA GLY A 137 -8.40 13.07 -6.08
C GLY A 137 -7.40 12.95 -4.94
N ASN A 138 -7.44 13.88 -4.01
CA ASN A 138 -6.83 13.69 -2.70
C ASN A 138 -7.91 13.17 -1.76
N LEU A 139 -7.81 11.91 -1.36
CA LEU A 139 -8.59 11.39 -0.25
C LEU A 139 -7.82 11.67 1.04
N SER A 140 -8.21 12.69 1.76
CA SER A 140 -7.86 12.80 3.16
C SER A 140 -8.93 12.02 3.94
N MET A 141 -8.53 10.97 4.65
CA MET A 141 -9.42 10.37 5.64
C MET A 141 -9.58 11.38 6.77
N PRO A 142 -10.82 11.79 7.13
CA PRO A 142 -11.04 12.52 8.36
C PRO A 142 -10.59 11.59 9.49
N GLY A 143 -9.63 12.06 10.31
CA GLY A 143 -9.38 11.44 11.60
C GLY A 143 -10.71 11.37 12.34
N GLU A 144 -11.00 10.26 13.02
CA GLU A 144 -12.12 10.21 13.94
C GLU A 144 -12.01 11.43 14.87
N GLU A 145 -12.88 12.41 14.67
CA GLU A 145 -13.14 13.41 15.68
C GLU A 145 -13.60 12.62 16.90
N GLN A 146 -12.70 12.46 17.87
CA GLN A 146 -13.16 12.13 19.20
C GLN A 146 -14.04 13.31 19.61
N ASP A 147 -15.36 13.07 19.54
CA ASP A 147 -16.32 13.92 20.18
C ASP A 147 -15.89 14.11 21.63
N ALA A 148 -15.25 15.24 21.89
CA ALA A 148 -15.10 15.74 23.24
C ALA A 148 -16.51 16.12 23.69
N LEU A 149 -17.14 15.20 24.41
CA LEU A 149 -18.37 15.49 25.14
C LEU A 149 -18.09 16.66 26.10
N PRO A 150 -19.01 17.62 26.19
CA PRO A 150 -18.89 18.73 27.13
C PRO A 150 -18.93 18.28 28.58
#